data_f0e0feeb7de9ca5e0ae1b59dcceae94c
#
_entry.id   f0e0feeb7de9ca5e0ae1b59dcceae94c
#
_cell.length_a   1.000
_cell.length_b   1.000
_cell.length_c   1.000
_cell.angle_alpha   90.00
_cell.angle_beta   90.00
_cell.angle_gamma   90.00
#
_symmetry.space_group_name_H-M   'P 1'
#
loop_
_entity.id
_entity.type
_entity.pdbx_description
1 polymer ?
#
loop_
_entity_poly.entity_id
_entity_poly.type
_entity_poly.pdbx_seq_one_letter_code
_entity_poly.pdbx_strand_id
1 'polypeptide(L)'
;MPIQSQFSLPALQHPPPLDSSFQPAAVWNRSYAQLVLGTESPVSIHFALEQGEGSVLRHTSAVLPEGHPQAFLNFRYTERLLKFLLWSKGGTRVHFDGPVGLGVALKKHFSDTPTGRFDADFMSRVHETPFEVILTPDLPSEQSSTQKLGRNLDGCRIGFDLGGSDRKVAAVVDGKVTFSDETTWDPYHKEDPQYHRDGIMDSLSKASNHLPRVDAIGGS
;
A
#
# COMPACT_ATOMS: atom_id res chain seq x y z
N MET A 1 22.55 -36.66 7.87
CA MET A 1 22.45 -35.19 7.92
C MET A 1 21.30 -34.83 6.95
N PRO A 2 20.27 -34.09 7.35
CA PRO A 2 19.25 -33.63 6.41
C PRO A 2 19.94 -32.68 5.41
N ILE A 3 19.66 -32.88 4.13
CA ILE A 3 20.13 -32.00 3.06
C ILE A 3 19.46 -30.66 3.32
N GLN A 4 20.22 -29.68 3.83
CA GLN A 4 19.72 -28.32 3.94
C GLN A 4 19.36 -27.85 2.53
N SER A 5 18.07 -27.63 2.29
CA SER A 5 17.58 -27.15 1.00
C SER A 5 18.23 -25.80 0.69
N GLN A 6 18.98 -25.74 -0.39
CA GLN A 6 19.60 -24.50 -0.83
C GLN A 6 18.51 -23.60 -1.47
N PHE A 7 18.46 -22.32 -1.10
CA PHE A 7 17.56 -21.37 -1.75
C PHE A 7 17.85 -21.30 -3.25
N SER A 8 16.86 -21.64 -4.04
CA SER A 8 16.90 -21.54 -5.49
C SER A 8 15.58 -21.01 -6.01
N LEU A 9 15.63 -20.25 -7.07
CA LEU A 9 14.44 -19.79 -7.77
C LEU A 9 14.15 -20.71 -8.96
N PRO A 10 12.90 -21.08 -9.20
CA PRO A 10 12.55 -21.78 -10.41
C PRO A 10 12.79 -20.89 -11.63
N ALA A 11 13.17 -21.52 -12.75
CA ALA A 11 13.31 -20.84 -14.03
C ALA A 11 11.97 -20.21 -14.45
N LEU A 12 12.00 -18.99 -14.96
CA LEU A 12 10.82 -18.35 -15.52
C LEU A 12 10.47 -18.99 -16.86
N GLN A 13 9.20 -19.31 -17.08
CA GLN A 13 8.74 -19.81 -18.39
C GLN A 13 8.88 -18.75 -19.49
N HIS A 14 8.73 -17.48 -19.13
CA HIS A 14 8.84 -16.34 -20.01
C HIS A 14 9.77 -15.30 -19.37
N PRO A 15 11.10 -15.48 -19.47
CA PRO A 15 12.04 -14.48 -18.93
C PRO A 15 11.94 -13.19 -19.75
N PRO A 16 11.89 -12.01 -19.10
CA PRO A 16 11.82 -10.75 -19.82
C PRO A 16 13.13 -10.49 -20.58
N PRO A 17 13.07 -10.20 -21.89
CA PRO A 17 14.29 -10.02 -22.70
C PRO A 17 15.09 -8.77 -22.35
N LEU A 18 14.43 -7.75 -21.77
CA LEU A 18 15.07 -6.48 -21.39
C LEU A 18 15.67 -6.48 -19.98
N ASP A 19 15.31 -7.46 -19.14
CA ASP A 19 15.85 -7.61 -17.78
C ASP A 19 15.98 -9.10 -17.44
N SER A 20 17.11 -9.68 -17.80
CA SER A 20 17.41 -11.09 -17.52
C SER A 20 17.55 -11.41 -16.03
N SER A 21 17.70 -10.39 -15.19
CA SER A 21 17.80 -10.52 -13.72
C SER A 21 16.46 -10.38 -13.01
N PHE A 22 15.39 -10.08 -13.73
CA PHE A 22 14.07 -9.90 -13.16
C PHE A 22 13.58 -11.15 -12.42
N GLN A 23 13.11 -10.94 -11.22
CA GLN A 23 12.56 -11.99 -10.35
C GLN A 23 11.20 -11.54 -9.80
N PRO A 24 10.08 -12.18 -10.21
CA PRO A 24 8.77 -11.86 -9.65
C PRO A 24 8.77 -12.03 -8.14
N ALA A 25 8.31 -11.01 -7.41
CA ALA A 25 8.29 -11.02 -5.95
C ALA A 25 7.50 -12.24 -5.40
N ALA A 26 6.41 -12.63 -6.06
CA ALA A 26 5.60 -13.77 -5.65
C ALA A 26 6.38 -15.10 -5.75
N VAL A 27 7.20 -15.27 -6.78
CA VAL A 27 8.04 -16.45 -6.96
C VAL A 27 9.13 -16.49 -5.90
N TRP A 28 9.81 -15.37 -5.68
CA TRP A 28 10.84 -15.23 -4.67
C TRP A 28 10.30 -15.51 -3.26
N ASN A 29 9.18 -14.88 -2.91
CA ASN A 29 8.55 -15.05 -1.59
C ASN A 29 8.09 -16.50 -1.35
N ARG A 30 7.56 -17.16 -2.39
CA ARG A 30 7.16 -18.58 -2.29
C ARG A 30 8.37 -19.48 -2.05
N SER A 31 9.47 -19.28 -2.79
CA SER A 31 10.69 -20.07 -2.61
C SER A 31 11.30 -19.83 -1.21
N TYR A 32 11.30 -18.60 -0.74
CA TYR A 32 11.75 -18.29 0.62
C TYR A 32 10.85 -18.92 1.69
N ALA A 33 9.55 -18.83 1.54
CA ALA A 33 8.61 -19.46 2.48
C ALA A 33 8.79 -20.99 2.55
N GLN A 34 9.02 -21.63 1.39
CA GLN A 34 9.32 -23.08 1.36
C GLN A 34 10.62 -23.41 2.08
N LEU A 35 11.66 -22.58 1.93
CA LEU A 35 12.92 -22.73 2.66
C LEU A 35 12.71 -22.60 4.18
N VAL A 36 11.93 -21.60 4.61
CA VAL A 36 11.62 -21.40 6.04
C VAL A 36 10.80 -22.57 6.59
N LEU A 37 9.80 -23.06 5.87
CA LEU A 37 8.99 -24.21 6.25
C LEU A 37 9.79 -25.52 6.36
N GLY A 38 10.85 -25.67 5.55
CA GLY A 38 11.77 -26.80 5.59
C GLY A 38 12.80 -26.74 6.73
N THR A 39 12.79 -25.69 7.54
CA THR A 39 13.73 -25.50 8.65
C THR A 39 13.14 -26.05 9.95
N GLU A 40 13.94 -26.74 10.76
CA GLU A 40 13.48 -27.35 12.02
C GLU A 40 13.00 -26.33 13.06
N SER A 41 13.54 -25.11 13.03
CA SER A 41 13.25 -24.07 14.02
C SER A 41 13.13 -22.69 13.38
N PRO A 42 12.08 -22.46 12.59
CA PRO A 42 11.81 -21.12 12.04
C PRO A 42 11.53 -20.13 13.18
N VAL A 43 11.94 -18.89 13.01
CA VAL A 43 11.75 -17.82 13.99
C VAL A 43 10.56 -16.96 13.57
N SER A 44 9.60 -16.81 14.48
CA SER A 44 8.47 -15.93 14.26
C SER A 44 8.91 -14.46 14.28
N ILE A 45 8.31 -13.67 13.39
CA ILE A 45 8.39 -12.22 13.41
C ILE A 45 6.97 -11.65 13.43
N HIS A 46 6.80 -10.57 14.16
CA HIS A 46 5.52 -9.92 14.32
C HIS A 46 5.62 -8.42 14.04
N PHE A 47 4.65 -7.91 13.31
CA PHE A 47 4.47 -6.49 13.09
C PHE A 47 3.16 -6.03 13.70
N ALA A 48 3.16 -4.81 14.23
CA ALA A 48 1.95 -4.04 14.46
C ALA A 48 2.16 -2.65 13.86
N LEU A 49 1.26 -2.25 12.94
CA LEU A 49 1.28 -0.97 12.27
C LEU A 49 0.17 -0.10 12.85
N GLU A 50 0.55 0.98 13.52
CA GLU A 50 -0.41 2.00 13.93
C GLU A 50 -0.75 2.86 12.72
N GLN A 51 -2.03 2.84 12.39
CA GLN A 51 -2.64 3.64 11.33
C GLN A 51 -3.35 4.85 11.94
N GLY A 52 -3.88 5.73 11.12
CA GLY A 52 -4.72 6.81 11.60
C GLY A 52 -5.95 6.33 12.39
N GLU A 53 -6.54 7.21 13.19
CA GLU A 53 -7.79 6.99 13.94
C GLU A 53 -7.76 5.82 14.94
N GLY A 54 -6.58 5.48 15.46
CA GLY A 54 -6.40 4.43 16.46
C GLY A 54 -6.47 3.00 15.91
N SER A 55 -6.50 2.83 14.59
CA SER A 55 -6.42 1.49 13.98
C SER A 55 -5.02 0.91 14.13
N VAL A 56 -4.95 -0.38 14.40
CA VAL A 56 -3.71 -1.16 14.49
C VAL A 56 -3.86 -2.43 13.68
N LEU A 57 -3.05 -2.58 12.64
CA LEU A 57 -2.95 -3.82 11.86
C LEU A 57 -1.86 -4.71 12.48
N ARG A 58 -2.16 -5.97 12.74
CA ARG A 58 -1.16 -6.99 13.11
C ARG A 58 -0.86 -7.92 11.96
N HIS A 59 0.41 -8.29 11.82
CA HIS A 59 0.84 -9.30 10.86
C HIS A 59 1.92 -10.18 11.46
N THR A 60 1.81 -11.48 11.26
CA THR A 60 2.79 -12.47 11.72
C THR A 60 3.36 -13.22 10.53
N SER A 61 4.66 -13.44 10.54
CA SER A 61 5.37 -14.25 9.55
C SER A 61 6.51 -15.01 10.23
N ALA A 62 7.31 -15.74 9.47
CA ALA A 62 8.45 -16.46 9.95
C ALA A 62 9.67 -16.24 9.05
N VAL A 63 10.86 -16.31 9.69
CA VAL A 63 12.16 -16.17 9.04
C VAL A 63 13.09 -17.32 9.44
N LEU A 64 14.18 -17.45 8.73
CA LEU A 64 15.23 -18.42 9.06
C LEU A 64 15.89 -18.04 10.40
N PRO A 65 16.31 -19.02 11.24
CA PRO A 65 17.09 -18.74 12.43
C PRO A 65 18.44 -18.08 12.07
N GLU A 66 18.98 -17.24 12.96
CA GLU A 66 20.21 -16.49 12.70
C GLU A 66 21.41 -17.36 12.34
N GLY A 67 21.48 -18.59 12.88
CA GLY A 67 22.53 -19.57 12.55
C GLY A 67 22.37 -20.27 11.20
N HIS A 68 21.29 -20.04 10.46
CA HIS A 68 21.06 -20.67 9.15
C HIS A 68 22.00 -20.06 8.09
N PRO A 69 22.66 -20.87 7.22
CA PRO A 69 23.58 -20.37 6.20
C PRO A 69 23.00 -19.31 5.26
N GLN A 70 21.67 -19.29 5.11
CA GLN A 70 20.93 -18.37 4.24
C GLN A 70 20.15 -17.31 5.04
N ALA A 71 20.44 -17.11 6.32
CA ALA A 71 19.79 -16.11 7.16
C ALA A 71 19.93 -14.66 6.62
N PHE A 72 20.93 -14.41 5.76
CA PHE A 72 21.10 -13.12 5.07
C PHE A 72 19.88 -12.76 4.18
N LEU A 73 19.06 -13.74 3.79
CA LEU A 73 17.82 -13.53 3.02
C LEU A 73 16.69 -12.92 3.88
N ASN A 74 16.77 -13.07 5.21
CA ASN A 74 15.73 -12.60 6.11
C ASN A 74 15.46 -11.12 5.96
N PHE A 75 16.51 -10.30 5.85
CA PHE A 75 16.34 -8.85 5.70
C PHE A 75 15.57 -8.51 4.42
N ARG A 76 15.94 -9.07 3.27
CA ARG A 76 15.26 -8.84 2.01
C ARG A 76 13.78 -9.22 2.08
N TYR A 77 13.45 -10.34 2.71
CA TYR A 77 12.07 -10.77 2.90
C TYR A 77 11.29 -9.80 3.78
N THR A 78 11.84 -9.50 4.94
CA THR A 78 11.17 -8.72 5.98
C THR A 78 10.99 -7.25 5.58
N GLU A 79 11.99 -6.65 4.94
CA GLU A 79 11.92 -5.30 4.37
C GLU A 79 10.80 -5.21 3.32
N ARG A 80 10.75 -6.13 2.36
CA ARG A 80 9.73 -6.15 1.31
C ARG A 80 8.34 -6.42 1.85
N LEU A 81 8.21 -7.29 2.84
CA LEU A 81 6.96 -7.55 3.54
C LEU A 81 6.46 -6.28 4.23
N LEU A 82 7.33 -5.62 5.00
CA LEU A 82 6.97 -4.37 5.67
C LEU A 82 6.61 -3.27 4.67
N LYS A 83 7.39 -3.10 3.61
CA LYS A 83 7.07 -2.16 2.53
C LYS A 83 5.69 -2.46 1.92
N PHE A 84 5.39 -3.72 1.62
CA PHE A 84 4.07 -4.12 1.11
C PHE A 84 2.95 -3.77 2.10
N LEU A 85 3.13 -4.03 3.38
CA LEU A 85 2.14 -3.69 4.41
C LEU A 85 1.91 -2.17 4.49
N LEU A 86 2.98 -1.37 4.49
CA LEU A 86 2.89 0.10 4.51
C LEU A 86 2.16 0.65 3.28
N TRP A 87 2.52 0.19 2.08
CA TRP A 87 1.91 0.70 0.84
C TRP A 87 0.49 0.18 0.58
N SER A 88 0.10 -0.95 1.17
CA SER A 88 -1.24 -1.51 1.01
C SER A 88 -2.21 -1.14 2.13
N LYS A 89 -1.71 -0.83 3.32
CA LYS A 89 -2.52 -0.63 4.53
C LYS A 89 -2.25 0.72 5.21
N GLY A 90 -1.12 1.34 4.93
CA GLY A 90 -0.67 2.55 5.61
C GLY A 90 -0.11 2.28 7.01
N GLY A 91 0.33 3.35 7.64
CA GLY A 91 0.84 3.35 9.01
C GLY A 91 2.12 4.16 9.14
N THR A 92 2.32 4.73 10.33
CA THR A 92 3.49 5.56 10.63
C THR A 92 4.32 5.02 11.79
N ARG A 93 3.71 4.28 12.72
CA ARG A 93 4.44 3.62 13.81
C ARG A 93 4.42 2.11 13.59
N VAL A 94 5.59 1.57 13.32
CA VAL A 94 5.81 0.15 13.04
C VAL A 94 6.45 -0.48 14.26
N HIS A 95 5.69 -1.25 15.00
CA HIS A 95 6.23 -2.09 16.08
C HIS A 95 6.69 -3.41 15.50
N PHE A 96 7.90 -3.81 15.84
CA PHE A 96 8.52 -5.06 15.40
C PHE A 96 8.97 -5.89 16.58
N ASP A 97 8.55 -7.16 16.60
CA ASP A 97 9.04 -8.21 17.47
C ASP A 97 9.62 -9.33 16.62
N GLY A 98 10.89 -9.71 16.94
CA GLY A 98 11.64 -10.71 16.19
C GLY A 98 13.14 -10.64 16.50
N PRO A 99 14.00 -11.26 15.68
CA PRO A 99 15.46 -11.20 15.89
C PRO A 99 15.95 -9.76 15.98
N VAL A 100 16.71 -9.46 17.03
CA VAL A 100 17.16 -8.09 17.32
C VAL A 100 17.99 -7.51 16.18
N GLY A 101 18.91 -8.29 15.60
CA GLY A 101 19.72 -7.85 14.47
C GLY A 101 18.88 -7.48 13.24
N LEU A 102 17.82 -8.22 12.99
CA LEU A 102 16.88 -7.94 11.88
C LEU A 102 16.10 -6.64 12.14
N GLY A 103 15.60 -6.45 13.35
CA GLY A 103 14.91 -5.21 13.74
C GLY A 103 15.80 -3.97 13.63
N VAL A 104 17.04 -4.05 14.10
CA VAL A 104 18.03 -2.97 13.96
C VAL A 104 18.31 -2.66 12.49
N ALA A 105 18.44 -3.69 11.65
CA ALA A 105 18.63 -3.51 10.20
C ALA A 105 17.43 -2.83 9.53
N LEU A 106 16.20 -3.19 9.92
CA LEU A 106 14.98 -2.51 9.44
C LEU A 106 14.97 -1.03 9.85
N LYS A 107 15.19 -0.74 11.13
CA LYS A 107 15.23 0.64 11.62
C LYS A 107 16.25 1.47 10.85
N LYS A 108 17.45 0.94 10.66
CA LYS A 108 18.52 1.58 9.88
C LYS A 108 18.13 1.76 8.42
N HIS A 109 17.43 0.81 7.82
CA HIS A 109 16.97 0.94 6.43
C HIS A 109 16.09 2.17 6.25
N PHE A 110 15.06 2.33 7.07
CA PHE A 110 14.12 3.44 6.96
C PHE A 110 14.71 4.81 7.35
N SER A 111 15.79 4.84 8.16
CA SER A 111 16.48 6.09 8.51
C SER A 111 17.62 6.47 7.55
N ASP A 112 18.35 5.50 7.00
CA ASP A 112 19.66 5.76 6.39
C ASP A 112 19.68 5.53 4.86
N THR A 113 18.87 4.60 4.33
CA THR A 113 18.90 4.30 2.91
C THR A 113 18.00 5.24 2.10
N PRO A 114 18.35 5.57 0.83
CA PRO A 114 17.49 6.43 0.01
C PRO A 114 16.09 5.87 -0.18
N THR A 115 15.95 4.55 -0.41
CA THR A 115 14.66 3.88 -0.60
C THR A 115 13.83 3.83 0.68
N GLY A 116 14.44 3.49 1.82
CA GLY A 116 13.75 3.47 3.11
C GLY A 116 13.31 4.86 3.57
N ARG A 117 14.18 5.86 3.40
CA ARG A 117 13.81 7.27 3.69
C ARG A 117 12.68 7.77 2.82
N PHE A 118 12.65 7.39 1.54
CA PHE A 118 11.53 7.73 0.66
C PHE A 118 10.21 7.17 1.20
N ASP A 119 10.18 5.89 1.58
CA ASP A 119 8.98 5.26 2.12
C ASP A 119 8.55 5.91 3.46
N ALA A 120 9.52 6.17 4.36
CA ALA A 120 9.28 6.80 5.66
C ALA A 120 8.75 8.25 5.52
N ASP A 121 9.35 9.05 4.65
CA ASP A 121 8.91 10.42 4.37
C ASP A 121 7.51 10.43 3.74
N PHE A 122 7.28 9.55 2.77
CA PHE A 122 5.96 9.45 2.12
C PHE A 122 4.87 9.09 3.13
N MET A 123 5.07 8.07 3.98
CA MET A 123 4.11 7.70 5.01
C MET A 123 3.90 8.82 6.03
N SER A 124 4.98 9.50 6.43
CA SER A 124 4.89 10.65 7.35
C SER A 124 4.02 11.77 6.80
N ARG A 125 4.17 12.08 5.52
CA ARG A 125 3.41 13.15 4.85
C ARG A 125 1.95 12.79 4.62
N VAL A 126 1.67 11.55 4.20
CA VAL A 126 0.30 11.07 3.96
C VAL A 126 -0.52 11.05 5.26
N HIS A 127 0.11 10.64 6.36
CA HIS A 127 -0.59 10.51 7.65
C HIS A 127 -0.34 11.69 8.60
N GLU A 128 0.38 12.73 8.17
CA GLU A 128 0.72 13.91 8.97
C GLU A 128 1.34 13.56 10.35
N THR A 129 2.04 12.44 10.41
CA THR A 129 2.64 11.89 11.64
C THR A 129 4.03 11.33 11.32
N PRO A 130 5.07 11.62 12.12
CA PRO A 130 6.42 11.11 11.88
C PRO A 130 6.46 9.57 11.83
N PHE A 131 7.16 9.03 10.84
CA PHE A 131 7.38 7.60 10.70
C PHE A 131 8.42 7.09 11.71
N GLU A 132 8.12 5.98 12.37
CA GLU A 132 9.02 5.36 13.35
C GLU A 132 8.96 3.84 13.30
N VAL A 133 10.14 3.19 13.43
CA VAL A 133 10.25 1.74 13.67
C VAL A 133 10.65 1.51 15.14
N ILE A 134 9.79 0.83 15.88
CA ILE A 134 9.90 0.56 17.31
C ILE A 134 10.17 -0.92 17.52
N LEU A 135 11.31 -1.26 18.16
CA LEU A 135 11.65 -2.64 18.50
C LEU A 135 11.10 -2.95 19.89
N THR A 136 10.13 -3.85 19.97
CA THR A 136 9.46 -4.18 21.24
C THR A 136 8.77 -5.54 21.18
N PRO A 137 8.83 -6.35 22.24
CA PRO A 137 8.00 -7.55 22.36
C PRO A 137 6.53 -7.20 22.71
N ASP A 138 6.29 -6.00 23.26
CA ASP A 138 4.97 -5.54 23.64
C ASP A 138 4.28 -4.85 22.45
N LEU A 139 3.66 -5.65 21.62
CA LEU A 139 2.95 -5.15 20.45
C LEU A 139 1.53 -4.66 20.82
N PRO A 140 1.09 -3.49 20.36
CA PRO A 140 -0.29 -3.04 20.54
C PRO A 140 -1.28 -4.07 19.98
N SER A 141 -2.43 -4.18 20.61
CA SER A 141 -3.50 -5.08 20.19
C SER A 141 -4.06 -4.66 18.83
N GLU A 142 -4.46 -5.64 18.03
CA GLU A 142 -5.16 -5.36 16.77
C GLU A 142 -6.45 -4.60 17.05
N GLN A 143 -6.62 -3.49 16.34
CA GLN A 143 -7.79 -2.63 16.46
C GLN A 143 -8.20 -2.13 15.08
N SER A 144 -9.46 -2.34 14.73
CA SER A 144 -10.04 -1.82 13.50
C SER A 144 -11.02 -0.70 13.82
N SER A 145 -10.71 0.51 13.35
CA SER A 145 -11.70 1.58 13.29
C SER A 145 -12.32 1.56 11.90
N THR A 146 -13.47 0.92 11.75
CA THR A 146 -14.21 0.95 10.49
C THR A 146 -15.19 2.11 10.51
N GLN A 147 -14.81 3.24 9.94
CA GLN A 147 -15.81 4.17 9.44
C GLN A 147 -16.39 3.61 8.15
N LYS A 148 -17.71 3.51 8.09
CA LYS A 148 -18.39 3.14 6.85
C LYS A 148 -18.28 4.31 5.87
N LEU A 149 -17.22 4.32 5.07
CA LEU A 149 -17.07 5.24 3.95
C LEU A 149 -17.88 4.69 2.76
N GLY A 150 -18.81 5.48 2.23
CA GLY A 150 -19.65 5.10 1.09
C GLY A 150 -21.00 4.48 1.47
N ARG A 151 -21.70 3.92 0.47
CA ARG A 151 -23.07 3.39 0.54
C ARG A 151 -24.17 4.41 0.92
N ASN A 152 -23.85 5.69 1.00
CA ASN A 152 -24.82 6.75 1.14
C ASN A 152 -25.40 7.05 -0.25
N LEU A 153 -26.19 6.13 -0.80
CA LEU A 153 -26.71 6.22 -2.17
C LEU A 153 -28.07 6.92 -2.25
N ASP A 154 -28.62 7.31 -1.10
CA ASP A 154 -29.86 8.09 -0.99
C ASP A 154 -29.66 9.53 -1.46
N GLY A 155 -30.70 10.12 -2.04
CA GLY A 155 -30.72 11.50 -2.50
C GLY A 155 -30.01 11.71 -3.85
N CYS A 156 -29.67 12.97 -4.12
CA CYS A 156 -29.13 13.44 -5.41
C CYS A 156 -27.64 13.72 -5.27
N ARG A 157 -26.82 13.00 -6.02
CA ARG A 157 -25.35 13.03 -5.86
C ARG A 157 -24.66 13.22 -7.19
N ILE A 158 -23.51 13.89 -7.18
CA ILE A 158 -22.60 13.95 -8.32
C ILE A 158 -21.31 13.21 -7.92
N GLY A 159 -20.90 12.25 -8.75
CA GLY A 159 -19.58 11.64 -8.73
C GLY A 159 -18.75 12.15 -9.90
N PHE A 160 -17.47 12.48 -9.68
CA PHE A 160 -16.55 12.82 -10.76
C PHE A 160 -15.19 12.19 -10.56
N ASP A 161 -14.49 11.97 -11.68
CA ASP A 161 -13.12 11.45 -11.72
C ASP A 161 -12.29 12.34 -12.66
N LEU A 162 -11.13 12.79 -12.19
CA LEU A 162 -10.23 13.67 -12.92
C LEU A 162 -9.00 12.89 -13.37
N GLY A 163 -9.12 12.22 -14.51
CA GLY A 163 -8.01 11.49 -15.13
C GLY A 163 -6.99 12.38 -15.80
N GLY A 164 -5.89 11.79 -16.26
CA GLY A 164 -4.81 12.50 -16.96
C GLY A 164 -5.13 12.85 -18.41
N SER A 165 -6.12 12.19 -19.05
CA SER A 165 -6.53 12.38 -20.46
C SER A 165 -7.97 12.77 -20.59
N ASP A 166 -8.79 12.44 -19.61
CA ASP A 166 -10.22 12.67 -19.59
C ASP A 166 -10.71 12.98 -18.18
N ARG A 167 -11.87 13.61 -18.09
CA ARG A 167 -12.63 13.81 -16.87
C ARG A 167 -14.00 13.17 -17.02
N LYS A 168 -14.40 12.42 -16.02
CA LYS A 168 -15.67 11.71 -16.01
C LYS A 168 -16.59 12.29 -14.94
N VAL A 169 -17.90 12.29 -15.21
CA VAL A 169 -18.88 12.75 -14.23
C VAL A 169 -20.17 11.91 -14.37
N ALA A 170 -20.82 11.68 -13.24
CA ALA A 170 -22.11 11.01 -13.20
C ALA A 170 -23.07 11.74 -12.24
N ALA A 171 -24.33 11.86 -12.64
CA ALA A 171 -25.43 12.26 -11.78
C ALA A 171 -26.19 11.02 -11.30
N VAL A 172 -26.51 10.96 -10.02
CA VAL A 172 -27.13 9.79 -9.38
C VAL A 172 -28.29 10.26 -8.51
N VAL A 173 -29.45 9.59 -8.66
CA VAL A 173 -30.63 9.78 -7.80
C VAL A 173 -30.95 8.44 -7.13
N ASP A 174 -30.92 8.38 -5.82
CA ASP A 174 -31.22 7.19 -5.02
C ASP A 174 -30.49 5.93 -5.52
N GLY A 175 -29.19 6.08 -5.83
CA GLY A 175 -28.33 5.00 -6.32
C GLY A 175 -28.47 4.65 -7.80
N LYS A 176 -29.32 5.35 -8.56
CA LYS A 176 -29.48 5.16 -10.01
C LYS A 176 -28.80 6.29 -10.78
N VAL A 177 -27.95 5.93 -11.74
CA VAL A 177 -27.31 6.89 -12.63
C VAL A 177 -28.37 7.47 -13.58
N THR A 178 -28.54 8.80 -13.55
CA THR A 178 -29.46 9.56 -14.43
C THR A 178 -28.73 10.21 -15.59
N PHE A 179 -27.42 10.44 -15.44
CA PHE A 179 -26.55 11.03 -16.47
C PHE A 179 -25.10 10.60 -16.23
N SER A 180 -24.35 10.45 -17.31
CA SER A 180 -22.90 10.32 -17.28
C SER A 180 -22.29 10.96 -18.51
N ASP A 181 -21.11 11.56 -18.35
CA ASP A 181 -20.33 12.18 -19.43
C ASP A 181 -18.84 11.93 -19.22
N GLU A 182 -18.14 11.84 -20.34
CA GLU A 182 -16.68 11.76 -20.38
C GLU A 182 -16.18 12.82 -21.37
N THR A 183 -15.35 13.73 -20.88
CA THR A 183 -14.80 14.83 -21.68
C THR A 183 -13.29 14.76 -21.68
N THR A 184 -12.66 14.77 -22.85
CA THR A 184 -11.21 14.86 -22.99
C THR A 184 -10.70 16.18 -22.46
N TRP A 185 -9.55 16.15 -21.79
CA TRP A 185 -8.83 17.34 -21.33
C TRP A 185 -7.32 17.06 -21.27
N ASP A 186 -6.52 18.12 -21.02
CA ASP A 186 -5.07 18.02 -20.98
C ASP A 186 -4.51 18.72 -19.72
N PRO A 187 -4.64 18.11 -18.52
CA PRO A 187 -4.24 18.75 -17.29
C PRO A 187 -2.73 18.87 -17.12
N TYR A 188 -1.94 18.02 -17.79
CA TYR A 188 -0.48 18.00 -17.62
C TYR A 188 0.25 19.13 -18.35
N HIS A 189 -0.31 19.63 -19.47
CA HIS A 189 0.33 20.64 -20.29
C HIS A 189 -0.32 22.02 -20.16
N LYS A 190 -1.20 22.20 -19.17
CA LYS A 190 -1.87 23.46 -18.87
C LYS A 190 -1.42 23.97 -17.50
N GLU A 191 -0.62 25.03 -17.50
CA GLU A 191 -0.10 25.64 -16.28
C GLU A 191 -1.12 26.57 -15.59
N ASP A 192 -2.10 27.08 -16.35
CA ASP A 192 -3.13 27.97 -15.81
C ASP A 192 -4.15 27.19 -14.96
N PRO A 193 -4.26 27.46 -13.66
CA PRO A 193 -5.27 26.83 -12.79
C PRO A 193 -6.70 27.07 -13.24
N GLN A 194 -6.95 28.15 -14.00
CA GLN A 194 -8.29 28.47 -14.50
C GLN A 194 -8.79 27.40 -15.47
N TYR A 195 -7.91 26.82 -16.31
CA TYR A 195 -8.24 25.70 -17.19
C TYR A 195 -8.81 24.49 -16.41
N HIS A 196 -8.16 24.15 -15.30
CA HIS A 196 -8.58 23.03 -14.46
C HIS A 196 -9.92 23.33 -13.78
N ARG A 197 -10.04 24.53 -13.22
CA ARG A 197 -11.29 25.00 -12.60
C ARG A 197 -12.47 24.96 -13.58
N ASP A 198 -12.28 25.50 -14.77
CA ASP A 198 -13.33 25.56 -15.79
C ASP A 198 -13.74 24.15 -16.25
N GLY A 199 -12.78 23.24 -16.40
CA GLY A 199 -13.05 21.85 -16.70
C GLY A 199 -13.88 21.14 -15.63
N ILE A 200 -13.53 21.33 -14.36
CA ILE A 200 -14.28 20.78 -13.23
C ILE A 200 -15.70 21.36 -13.19
N MET A 201 -15.81 22.69 -13.29
CA MET A 201 -17.11 23.37 -13.24
C MET A 201 -18.03 22.98 -14.41
N ASP A 202 -17.48 22.77 -15.62
CA ASP A 202 -18.22 22.26 -16.75
C ASP A 202 -18.82 20.87 -16.47
N SER A 203 -18.00 19.95 -15.94
CA SER A 203 -18.47 18.61 -15.58
C SER A 203 -19.57 18.65 -14.51
N LEU A 204 -19.35 19.41 -13.43
CA LEU A 204 -20.33 19.54 -12.35
C LEU A 204 -21.65 20.18 -12.85
N SER A 205 -21.55 21.22 -13.72
CA SER A 205 -22.72 21.87 -14.29
C SER A 205 -23.52 20.94 -15.20
N LYS A 206 -22.85 20.16 -16.04
CA LYS A 206 -23.49 19.14 -16.87
C LYS A 206 -24.28 18.14 -16.02
N ALA A 207 -23.64 17.58 -14.99
CA ALA A 207 -24.28 16.60 -14.12
C ALA A 207 -25.45 17.21 -13.32
N SER A 208 -25.30 18.43 -12.80
CA SER A 208 -26.32 19.09 -11.98
C SER A 208 -27.63 19.34 -12.74
N ASN A 209 -27.57 19.55 -14.07
CA ASN A 209 -28.76 19.74 -14.92
C ASN A 209 -29.65 18.49 -14.96
N HIS A 210 -29.18 17.34 -14.54
CA HIS A 210 -29.91 16.07 -14.50
C HIS A 210 -30.38 15.70 -13.10
N LEU A 211 -30.28 16.62 -12.14
CA LEU A 211 -30.66 16.44 -10.75
C LEU A 211 -31.67 17.53 -10.34
N PRO A 212 -32.69 17.21 -9.52
CA PRO A 212 -33.59 18.24 -8.98
C PRO A 212 -32.89 19.10 -7.90
N ARG A 213 -31.82 18.62 -7.29
CA ARG A 213 -30.93 19.28 -6.33
C ARG A 213 -29.62 18.52 -6.24
N VAL A 214 -28.65 19.05 -5.55
CA VAL A 214 -27.36 18.35 -5.27
C VAL A 214 -27.18 18.27 -3.76
N ASP A 215 -27.24 17.05 -3.22
CA ASP A 215 -27.09 16.79 -1.79
C ASP A 215 -25.62 16.55 -1.41
N ALA A 216 -24.83 15.96 -2.31
CA ALA A 216 -23.40 15.74 -2.12
C ALA A 216 -22.67 15.63 -3.45
N ILE A 217 -21.38 15.97 -3.42
CA ILE A 217 -20.43 15.81 -4.52
C ILE A 217 -19.25 15.00 -3.99
N GLY A 218 -18.83 13.96 -4.73
CA GLY A 218 -17.65 13.17 -4.44
C GLY A 218 -16.75 13.07 -5.66
N GLY A 219 -15.44 13.13 -5.48
CA GLY A 219 -14.48 13.07 -6.55
C GLY A 219 -13.24 12.25 -6.22
N SER A 220 -12.54 11.78 -7.26
CA SER A 220 -11.25 11.10 -7.19
C SER A 220 -10.28 11.69 -8.22
#